data_a0341438d99eae502c17b720bded6394
#
_entry.id   a0341438d99eae502c17b720bded6394
#
_cell.length_a   1.000
_cell.length_b   1.000
_cell.length_c   1.000
_cell.angle_alpha   90.00
_cell.angle_beta   90.00
_cell.angle_gamma   90.00
#
_symmetry.space_group_name_H-M   'P 1'
#
loop_
_entity.id
_entity.type
_entity.pdbx_description
1 polymer ?
#
loop_
_entity_poly.entity_id
_entity_poly.type
_entity_poly.pdbx_seq_one_letter_code
_entity_poly.pdbx_strand_id
1 'polypeptide(L)'
;DLTEVLTDEDEVILVDSQKGNSNIIDMCGDEIICIDHHPTNDLFQYRFQDIRPEVGACATIIAQYFFENDIPMNRRIATALTFGIRMDTMNLSRGVSKLDVEMLYRMFDLCDADVIHRLQNSSLYFEDLMAYSKAISSIEVYENISFADAGCDCPEALIASVSDFMLALVEVSFSVVYSLKKDGI
;
A
#
# COMPACT_ATOMS: atom_id res chain seq x y z
N ASP A 1 -17.46 -2.37 13.30
CA ASP A 1 -17.40 -1.36 12.25
C ASP A 1 -17.01 -0.03 12.90
N LEU A 2 -15.91 0.58 12.47
CA LEU A 2 -15.42 1.85 13.06
C LEU A 2 -16.39 3.01 12.80
N THR A 3 -17.19 2.93 11.75
CA THR A 3 -18.18 3.96 11.39
C THR A 3 -19.37 4.04 12.39
N GLU A 4 -19.59 3.00 13.18
CA GLU A 4 -20.65 2.98 14.21
C GLU A 4 -20.20 3.65 15.53
N VAL A 5 -18.91 3.97 15.68
CA VAL A 5 -18.32 4.51 16.91
C VAL A 5 -18.04 6.00 16.82
N LEU A 6 -17.86 6.55 15.60
CA LEU A 6 -17.57 7.97 15.37
C LEU A 6 -18.86 8.80 15.33
N THR A 7 -18.78 9.99 15.89
CA THR A 7 -19.83 11.01 15.89
C THR A 7 -19.37 12.26 15.15
N ASP A 8 -20.27 13.15 14.79
CA ASP A 8 -19.97 14.44 14.12
C ASP A 8 -19.07 15.37 14.96
N GLU A 9 -18.90 15.07 16.24
CA GLU A 9 -18.05 15.86 17.17
C GLU A 9 -16.62 15.32 17.25
N ASP A 10 -16.34 14.14 16.66
CA ASP A 10 -15.00 13.51 16.70
C ASP A 10 -14.08 14.15 15.66
N GLU A 11 -12.89 14.54 16.10
CA GLU A 11 -11.84 15.05 15.23
C GLU A 11 -11.05 13.87 14.62
N VAL A 12 -10.94 13.84 13.27
CA VAL A 12 -10.31 12.77 12.50
C VAL A 12 -9.00 13.26 11.89
N ILE A 13 -7.97 12.42 12.00
CA ILE A 13 -6.69 12.60 11.32
C ILE A 13 -6.60 11.57 10.20
N LEU A 14 -6.50 12.04 8.96
CA LEU A 14 -6.26 11.20 7.80
C LEU A 14 -4.75 11.05 7.56
N VAL A 15 -4.32 9.80 7.40
CA VAL A 15 -2.93 9.47 7.07
C VAL A 15 -2.95 8.52 5.88
N ASP A 16 -2.15 8.81 4.86
CA ASP A 16 -2.04 8.05 3.62
C ASP A 16 -3.34 8.00 2.79
N SER A 17 -4.16 9.02 2.99
CA SER A 17 -5.44 9.15 2.29
C SER A 17 -5.97 10.57 2.42
N GLN A 18 -6.85 10.97 1.49
CA GLN A 18 -7.56 12.25 1.49
C GLN A 18 -9.07 12.01 1.45
N LYS A 19 -9.85 12.91 2.04
CA LYS A 19 -11.31 12.88 1.96
C LYS A 19 -11.77 12.84 0.49
N GLY A 20 -12.73 11.95 0.20
CA GLY A 20 -13.26 11.75 -1.15
C GLY A 20 -12.41 10.87 -2.06
N ASN A 21 -11.29 10.32 -1.58
CA ASN A 21 -10.56 9.31 -2.32
C ASN A 21 -11.27 7.94 -2.27
N SER A 22 -11.14 7.14 -3.33
CA SER A 22 -11.83 5.85 -3.45
C SER A 22 -11.35 4.78 -2.46
N ASN A 23 -10.19 4.98 -1.83
CA ASN A 23 -9.59 4.08 -0.85
C ASN A 23 -10.04 4.35 0.60
N ILE A 24 -10.89 5.36 0.82
CA ILE A 24 -11.43 5.68 2.14
C ILE A 24 -12.96 5.84 2.07
N ILE A 25 -13.64 5.36 3.09
CA ILE A 25 -15.06 5.59 3.29
C ILE A 25 -15.22 6.96 3.97
N ASP A 26 -16.17 7.77 3.52
CA ASP A 26 -16.53 9.02 4.19
C ASP A 26 -17.00 8.71 5.63
N MET A 27 -16.30 9.26 6.60
CA MET A 27 -16.56 8.98 8.01
C MET A 27 -17.45 10.07 8.62
N CYS A 28 -18.29 9.69 9.57
CA CYS A 28 -18.93 10.66 10.47
C CYS A 28 -17.83 11.26 11.35
N GLY A 29 -17.54 12.54 11.20
CA GLY A 29 -16.50 13.22 11.96
C GLY A 29 -15.93 14.41 11.20
N ASP A 30 -15.21 15.29 11.89
CA ASP A 30 -14.52 16.44 11.29
C ASP A 30 -13.08 16.02 10.95
N GLU A 31 -12.76 15.83 9.67
CA GLU A 31 -11.40 15.53 9.22
C GLU A 31 -10.54 16.79 9.26
N ILE A 32 -9.85 16.97 10.38
CA ILE A 32 -9.12 18.21 10.68
C ILE A 32 -7.67 18.21 10.20
N ILE A 33 -7.05 17.03 10.05
CA ILE A 33 -5.66 16.88 9.63
C ILE A 33 -5.57 15.88 8.50
N CYS A 34 -4.75 16.21 7.49
CA CYS A 34 -4.39 15.29 6.41
C CYS A 34 -2.88 15.26 6.19
N ILE A 35 -2.29 14.08 6.25
CA ILE A 35 -0.88 13.83 5.93
C ILE A 35 -0.85 12.76 4.85
N ASP A 36 -0.40 13.11 3.64
CA ASP A 36 -0.52 12.22 2.49
C ASP A 36 0.57 12.46 1.44
N HIS A 37 0.78 11.49 0.57
CA HIS A 37 1.69 11.58 -0.57
C HIS A 37 0.99 11.38 -1.94
N HIS A 38 -0.30 11.16 -1.95
CA HIS A 38 -1.07 11.06 -3.19
C HIS A 38 -1.30 12.43 -3.83
N PRO A 39 -1.63 12.49 -5.14
CA PRO A 39 -1.99 13.74 -5.80
C PRO A 39 -3.09 14.48 -5.04
N THR A 40 -2.92 15.80 -4.91
CA THR A 40 -3.81 16.63 -4.10
C THR A 40 -5.23 16.63 -4.66
N ASN A 41 -6.19 16.42 -3.76
CA ASN A 41 -7.60 16.63 -4.02
C ASN A 41 -8.01 18.01 -3.44
N ASP A 42 -8.06 19.04 -4.28
CA ASP A 42 -8.34 20.43 -3.87
C ASP A 42 -9.80 20.68 -3.45
N LEU A 43 -10.64 19.66 -3.38
CA LEU A 43 -12.06 19.80 -3.05
C LEU A 43 -12.30 19.99 -1.54
N PHE A 44 -11.33 19.62 -0.70
CA PHE A 44 -11.46 19.66 0.76
C PHE A 44 -10.35 20.50 1.40
N GLN A 45 -10.68 21.16 2.51
CA GLN A 45 -9.74 21.94 3.32
C GLN A 45 -9.64 21.34 4.71
N TYR A 46 -8.41 21.20 5.20
CA TYR A 46 -8.10 20.72 6.54
C TYR A 46 -7.57 21.88 7.40
N ARG A 47 -7.68 21.79 8.72
CA ARG A 47 -7.04 22.76 9.64
C ARG A 47 -5.51 22.69 9.52
N PHE A 48 -4.98 21.49 9.28
CA PHE A 48 -3.58 21.26 8.95
C PHE A 48 -3.51 20.22 7.82
N GLN A 49 -2.66 20.50 6.83
CA GLN A 49 -2.39 19.55 5.78
C GLN A 49 -0.90 19.53 5.43
N ASP A 50 -0.37 18.34 5.21
CA ASP A 50 0.95 18.10 4.67
C ASP A 50 0.85 17.04 3.57
N ILE A 51 0.56 17.48 2.36
CA ILE A 51 0.35 16.63 1.19
C ILE A 51 1.50 16.84 0.22
N ARG A 52 2.29 15.78 -0.02
CA ARG A 52 3.54 15.84 -0.80
C ARG A 52 3.58 14.81 -1.90
N PRO A 53 2.98 15.06 -3.07
CA PRO A 53 2.93 14.10 -4.18
C PRO A 53 4.30 13.72 -4.76
N GLU A 54 5.33 14.51 -4.48
CA GLU A 54 6.71 14.24 -4.89
C GLU A 54 7.46 13.24 -3.99
N VAL A 55 6.87 12.87 -2.83
CA VAL A 55 7.45 11.90 -1.90
C VAL A 55 6.91 10.51 -2.19
N GLY A 56 7.74 9.50 -2.13
CA GLY A 56 7.39 8.14 -2.52
C GLY A 56 6.47 7.39 -1.55
N ALA A 57 6.38 7.85 -0.28
CA ALA A 57 5.56 7.21 0.74
C ALA A 57 5.12 8.20 1.82
N CYS A 58 3.90 8.08 2.32
CA CYS A 58 3.46 8.81 3.51
C CYS A 58 4.31 8.47 4.75
N ALA A 59 4.77 7.23 4.86
CA ALA A 59 5.70 6.79 5.91
C ALA A 59 7.00 7.60 5.95
N THR A 60 7.46 8.14 4.83
CA THR A 60 8.62 9.04 4.73
C THR A 60 8.36 10.37 5.42
N ILE A 61 7.17 10.96 5.21
CA ILE A 61 6.78 12.22 5.85
C ILE A 61 6.72 12.03 7.36
N ILE A 62 6.13 10.95 7.82
CA ILE A 62 6.06 10.60 9.24
C ILE A 62 7.46 10.38 9.83
N ALA A 63 8.34 9.66 9.13
CA ALA A 63 9.72 9.47 9.58
C ALA A 63 10.46 10.80 9.72
N GLN A 64 10.28 11.72 8.77
CA GLN A 64 10.85 13.07 8.84
C GLN A 64 10.38 13.82 10.09
N TYR A 65 9.09 13.76 10.44
CA TYR A 65 8.59 14.38 11.67
C TYR A 65 9.31 13.88 12.93
N PHE A 66 9.56 12.58 13.04
CA PHE A 66 10.32 12.02 14.15
C PHE A 66 11.71 12.62 14.25
N PHE A 67 12.42 12.69 13.12
CA PHE A 67 13.81 13.16 13.11
C PHE A 67 13.95 14.68 13.23
N GLU A 68 13.05 15.47 12.67
CA GLU A 68 13.12 16.93 12.73
C GLU A 68 12.69 17.50 14.08
N ASN A 69 11.88 16.75 14.83
CA ASN A 69 11.40 17.16 16.14
C ASN A 69 12.09 16.41 17.28
N ASP A 70 13.19 15.69 17.00
CA ASP A 70 13.94 14.90 17.99
C ASP A 70 13.04 13.94 18.80
N ILE A 71 11.98 13.40 18.15
CA ILE A 71 11.08 12.44 18.80
C ILE A 71 11.77 11.07 18.84
N PRO A 72 11.90 10.43 20.03
CA PRO A 72 12.52 9.12 20.12
C PRO A 72 11.77 8.06 19.29
N MET A 73 12.48 7.42 18.36
CA MET A 73 11.94 6.36 17.53
C MET A 73 12.36 4.99 18.06
N ASN A 74 11.41 4.18 18.49
CA ASN A 74 11.69 2.81 18.91
C ASN A 74 11.80 1.87 17.69
N ARG A 75 12.40 0.67 17.88
CA ARG A 75 12.62 -0.32 16.82
C ARG A 75 11.34 -0.68 16.08
N ARG A 76 10.20 -0.82 16.76
CA ARG A 76 8.93 -1.21 16.12
C ARG A 76 8.43 -0.14 15.16
N ILE A 77 8.50 1.14 15.55
CA ILE A 77 8.12 2.27 14.71
C ILE A 77 9.07 2.36 13.52
N ALA A 78 10.39 2.31 13.75
CA ALA A 78 11.38 2.33 12.67
C ALA A 78 11.15 1.19 11.66
N THR A 79 10.84 -0.02 12.14
CA THR A 79 10.55 -1.17 11.30
C THR A 79 9.29 -0.97 10.46
N ALA A 80 8.21 -0.46 11.06
CA ALA A 80 6.95 -0.22 10.37
C ALA A 80 7.10 0.87 9.29
N LEU A 81 7.74 2.00 9.62
CA LEU A 81 7.99 3.08 8.66
C LEU A 81 8.91 2.64 7.52
N THR A 82 10.00 1.91 7.84
CA THR A 82 10.89 1.33 6.82
C THR A 82 10.13 0.37 5.90
N PHE A 83 9.25 -0.47 6.44
CA PHE A 83 8.42 -1.37 5.65
C PHE A 83 7.46 -0.60 4.74
N GLY A 84 6.74 0.42 5.26
CA GLY A 84 5.84 1.28 4.48
C GLY A 84 6.56 1.94 3.31
N ILE A 85 7.71 2.60 3.54
CA ILE A 85 8.50 3.22 2.47
C ILE A 85 8.86 2.19 1.38
N ARG A 86 9.29 0.98 1.78
CA ARG A 86 9.68 -0.06 0.82
C ARG A 86 8.50 -0.58 0.01
N MET A 87 7.32 -0.69 0.61
CA MET A 87 6.12 -1.14 -0.08
C MET A 87 5.65 -0.13 -1.12
N ASP A 88 5.48 1.14 -0.74
CA ASP A 88 5.00 2.19 -1.65
C ASP A 88 5.96 2.48 -2.80
N THR A 89 7.26 2.39 -2.52
CA THR A 89 8.31 2.63 -3.53
C THR A 89 8.73 1.37 -4.29
N MET A 90 8.08 0.23 -4.09
CA MET A 90 8.49 -1.08 -4.64
C MET A 90 9.99 -1.33 -4.45
N ASN A 91 10.45 -1.26 -3.18
CA ASN A 91 11.87 -1.38 -2.81
C ASN A 91 12.78 -0.39 -3.56
N LEU A 92 12.39 0.88 -3.62
CA LEU A 92 13.10 1.99 -4.30
C LEU A 92 13.17 1.86 -5.82
N SER A 93 12.22 1.19 -6.45
CA SER A 93 12.16 1.05 -7.90
C SER A 93 11.11 1.95 -8.56
N ARG A 94 10.19 2.57 -7.79
CA ARG A 94 9.10 3.39 -8.31
C ARG A 94 8.82 4.61 -7.42
N GLY A 95 8.66 5.79 -8.04
CA GLY A 95 8.20 7.01 -7.37
C GLY A 95 9.11 7.53 -6.25
N VAL A 96 10.39 7.17 -6.27
CA VAL A 96 11.34 7.45 -5.17
C VAL A 96 11.79 8.90 -5.17
N SER A 97 11.72 9.56 -4.03
CA SER A 97 12.33 10.84 -3.76
C SER A 97 13.67 10.70 -3.01
N LYS A 98 14.45 11.79 -2.99
CA LYS A 98 15.68 11.83 -2.15
C LYS A 98 15.37 11.69 -0.66
N LEU A 99 14.22 12.19 -0.24
CA LEU A 99 13.78 12.12 1.15
C LEU A 99 13.49 10.67 1.58
N ASP A 100 12.91 9.84 0.69
CA ASP A 100 12.69 8.42 0.98
C ASP A 100 14.00 7.69 1.27
N VAL A 101 15.02 7.94 0.44
CA VAL A 101 16.35 7.34 0.62
C VAL A 101 17.00 7.83 1.91
N GLU A 102 16.89 9.13 2.21
CA GLU A 102 17.44 9.72 3.45
C GLU A 102 16.78 9.10 4.68
N MET A 103 15.46 9.01 4.72
CA MET A 103 14.74 8.45 5.87
C MET A 103 15.05 6.96 6.05
N LEU A 104 15.12 6.18 4.97
CA LEU A 104 15.56 4.78 5.04
C LEU A 104 16.97 4.64 5.59
N TYR A 105 17.89 5.49 5.16
CA TYR A 105 19.26 5.50 5.69
C TYR A 105 19.31 5.81 7.18
N ARG A 106 18.57 6.83 7.63
CA ARG A 106 18.50 7.21 9.06
C ARG A 106 17.86 6.14 9.94
N MET A 107 16.94 5.36 9.41
CA MET A 107 16.27 4.26 10.12
C MET A 107 17.01 2.92 10.01
N PHE A 108 18.07 2.83 9.21
CA PHE A 108 18.74 1.56 8.89
C PHE A 108 19.16 0.76 10.12
N ASP A 109 19.83 1.41 11.07
CA ASP A 109 20.30 0.78 12.32
C ASP A 109 19.20 0.66 13.39
N LEU A 110 18.08 1.35 13.21
CA LEU A 110 16.97 1.36 14.16
C LEU A 110 15.94 0.24 13.87
N CYS A 111 15.79 -0.15 12.62
CA CYS A 111 14.76 -1.12 12.20
C CYS A 111 15.19 -2.58 12.45
N ASP A 112 14.22 -3.48 12.38
CA ASP A 112 14.41 -4.92 12.43
C ASP A 112 14.33 -5.53 11.02
N ALA A 113 15.49 -5.78 10.42
CA ALA A 113 15.60 -6.31 9.07
C ALA A 113 14.95 -7.70 8.91
N ASP A 114 15.01 -8.55 9.95
CA ASP A 114 14.42 -9.90 9.90
C ASP A 114 12.89 -9.82 9.89
N VAL A 115 12.31 -8.88 10.63
CA VAL A 115 10.87 -8.63 10.61
C VAL A 115 10.46 -8.13 9.23
N ILE A 116 11.17 -7.15 8.66
CA ILE A 116 10.88 -6.63 7.31
C ILE A 116 10.96 -7.75 6.28
N HIS A 117 12.02 -8.58 6.33
CA HIS A 117 12.18 -9.70 5.41
C HIS A 117 11.01 -10.69 5.52
N ARG A 118 10.58 -11.03 6.73
CA ARG A 118 9.43 -11.93 6.93
C ARG A 118 8.13 -11.32 6.38
N LEU A 119 7.88 -10.04 6.64
CA LEU A 119 6.68 -9.35 6.12
C LEU A 119 6.64 -9.32 4.58
N GLN A 120 7.79 -9.15 3.94
CA GLN A 120 7.90 -9.12 2.48
C GLN A 120 7.76 -10.50 1.83
N ASN A 121 8.17 -11.58 2.52
CA ASN A 121 8.30 -12.90 1.91
C ASN A 121 7.36 -13.97 2.48
N SER A 122 6.48 -13.63 3.42
CA SER A 122 5.60 -14.60 4.10
C SER A 122 4.12 -14.24 3.91
N SER A 123 3.75 -13.85 2.69
CA SER A 123 2.39 -13.40 2.36
C SER A 123 1.46 -14.50 1.85
N LEU A 124 1.96 -15.73 1.59
CA LEU A 124 1.18 -16.81 1.01
C LEU A 124 0.97 -17.95 1.99
N TYR A 125 -0.27 -18.42 2.07
CA TYR A 125 -0.61 -19.70 2.67
C TYR A 125 -0.49 -20.84 1.63
N PHE A 126 -0.37 -22.08 2.09
CA PHE A 126 -0.30 -23.23 1.18
C PHE A 126 -1.54 -23.32 0.26
N GLU A 127 -2.70 -22.95 0.76
CA GLU A 127 -3.96 -22.95 0.03
C GLU A 127 -3.97 -21.94 -1.12
N ASP A 128 -3.27 -20.81 -0.98
CA ASP A 128 -3.16 -19.76 -2.01
C ASP A 128 -2.46 -20.29 -3.28
N LEU A 129 -1.61 -21.32 -3.14
CA LEU A 129 -0.93 -21.93 -4.28
C LEU A 129 -1.89 -22.53 -5.30
N MET A 130 -3.13 -22.82 -4.92
CA MET A 130 -4.17 -23.31 -5.85
C MET A 130 -4.55 -22.21 -6.86
N ALA A 131 -4.66 -20.95 -6.43
CA ALA A 131 -4.93 -19.82 -7.32
C ALA A 131 -3.76 -19.61 -8.29
N TYR A 132 -2.53 -19.65 -7.82
CA TYR A 132 -1.33 -19.59 -8.67
C TYR A 132 -1.28 -20.73 -9.68
N SER A 133 -1.54 -21.97 -9.24
CA SER A 133 -1.58 -23.15 -10.12
C SER A 133 -2.62 -22.99 -11.23
N LYS A 134 -3.80 -22.51 -10.87
CA LYS A 134 -4.88 -22.28 -11.83
C LYS A 134 -4.49 -21.19 -12.83
N ALA A 135 -3.99 -20.07 -12.35
CA ALA A 135 -3.56 -18.95 -13.18
C ALA A 135 -2.41 -19.35 -14.13
N ILE A 136 -1.40 -20.07 -13.63
CA ILE A 136 -0.30 -20.58 -14.46
C ILE A 136 -0.81 -21.55 -15.54
N SER A 137 -1.80 -22.39 -15.22
CA SER A 137 -2.34 -23.36 -16.17
C SER A 137 -3.26 -22.75 -17.23
N SER A 138 -3.81 -21.57 -16.95
CA SER A 138 -4.78 -20.86 -17.82
C SER A 138 -4.22 -19.63 -18.48
N ILE A 139 -2.94 -19.28 -18.23
CA ILE A 139 -2.38 -18.05 -18.77
C ILE A 139 -2.38 -18.06 -20.30
N GLU A 140 -2.88 -16.98 -20.86
CA GLU A 140 -2.77 -16.67 -22.29
C GLU A 140 -2.07 -15.31 -22.41
N VAL A 141 -1.12 -15.21 -23.32
CA VAL A 141 -0.42 -13.96 -23.61
C VAL A 141 -0.76 -13.53 -25.03
N TYR A 142 -1.36 -12.36 -25.16
CA TYR A 142 -1.62 -11.72 -26.45
C TYR A 142 -0.81 -10.42 -26.53
N GLU A 143 0.10 -10.34 -27.48
CA GLU A 143 1.10 -9.29 -27.56
C GLU A 143 1.91 -9.19 -26.26
N ASN A 144 1.67 -8.16 -25.45
CA ASN A 144 2.31 -7.93 -24.16
C ASN A 144 1.32 -7.91 -22.98
N ILE A 145 0.12 -8.45 -23.18
CA ILE A 145 -0.94 -8.53 -22.17
C ILE A 145 -1.15 -9.98 -21.80
N SER A 146 -1.11 -10.29 -20.51
CA SER A 146 -1.48 -11.61 -19.99
C SER A 146 -2.91 -11.62 -19.47
N PHE A 147 -3.59 -12.74 -19.68
CA PHE A 147 -4.91 -13.06 -19.13
C PHE A 147 -4.79 -14.36 -18.36
N ALA A 148 -5.27 -14.41 -17.11
CA ALA A 148 -5.22 -15.61 -16.31
C ALA A 148 -6.45 -15.75 -15.40
N ASP A 149 -6.93 -16.99 -15.23
CA ASP A 149 -8.01 -17.36 -14.34
C ASP A 149 -7.46 -17.83 -13.00
N ALA A 150 -7.72 -17.10 -11.91
CA ALA A 150 -7.30 -17.44 -10.55
C ALA A 150 -8.25 -18.44 -9.84
N GLY A 151 -9.28 -18.94 -10.56
CA GLY A 151 -10.27 -19.86 -10.01
C GLY A 151 -11.54 -19.16 -9.51
N CYS A 152 -12.31 -19.90 -8.71
CA CYS A 152 -13.56 -19.38 -8.15
C CYS A 152 -13.34 -18.83 -6.74
N ASP A 153 -14.04 -17.72 -6.42
CA ASP A 153 -14.04 -17.09 -5.10
C ASP A 153 -12.62 -16.72 -4.57
N CYS A 154 -11.69 -16.40 -5.48
CA CYS A 154 -10.35 -15.97 -5.10
C CYS A 154 -10.42 -14.59 -4.40
N PRO A 155 -9.78 -14.41 -3.23
CA PRO A 155 -9.74 -13.12 -2.56
C PRO A 155 -9.06 -12.03 -3.41
N GLU A 156 -9.55 -10.80 -3.36
CA GLU A 156 -9.02 -9.69 -4.17
C GLU A 156 -7.52 -9.46 -3.95
N ALA A 157 -7.05 -9.53 -2.70
CA ALA A 157 -5.63 -9.41 -2.38
C ALA A 157 -4.77 -10.51 -3.03
N LEU A 158 -5.33 -11.73 -3.15
CA LEU A 158 -4.64 -12.85 -3.80
C LEU A 158 -4.65 -12.69 -5.33
N ILE A 159 -5.75 -12.16 -5.91
CA ILE A 159 -5.82 -11.81 -7.34
C ILE A 159 -4.74 -10.78 -7.68
N ALA A 160 -4.56 -9.75 -6.85
CA ALA A 160 -3.51 -8.76 -7.02
C ALA A 160 -2.11 -9.40 -6.99
N SER A 161 -1.84 -10.28 -6.01
CA SER A 161 -0.56 -10.98 -5.90
C SER A 161 -0.28 -11.91 -7.09
N VAL A 162 -1.30 -12.57 -7.62
CA VAL A 162 -1.18 -13.39 -8.85
C VAL A 162 -0.90 -12.48 -10.07
N SER A 163 -1.54 -11.30 -10.14
CA SER A 163 -1.28 -10.33 -11.21
C SER A 163 0.16 -9.82 -11.19
N ASP A 164 0.68 -9.49 -10.01
CA ASP A 164 2.08 -9.08 -9.85
C ASP A 164 3.05 -10.20 -10.27
N PHE A 165 2.70 -11.46 -9.96
CA PHE A 165 3.48 -12.62 -10.40
C PHE A 165 3.49 -12.76 -11.93
N MET A 166 2.37 -12.52 -12.62
CA MET A 166 2.30 -12.55 -14.08
C MET A 166 3.09 -11.40 -14.73
N LEU A 167 3.12 -10.22 -14.08
CA LEU A 167 3.95 -9.08 -14.51
C LEU A 167 5.46 -9.32 -14.38
N ALA A 168 5.88 -10.38 -13.68
CA ALA A 168 7.29 -10.78 -13.63
C ALA A 168 7.78 -11.47 -14.92
N LEU A 169 6.87 -11.83 -15.83
CA LEU A 169 7.23 -12.39 -17.15
C LEU A 169 7.83 -11.28 -18.04
N VAL A 170 8.93 -11.60 -18.71
CA VAL A 170 9.66 -10.63 -19.58
C VAL A 170 8.77 -10.11 -20.71
N GLU A 171 7.87 -10.94 -21.21
CA GLU A 171 6.99 -10.63 -22.34
C GLU A 171 5.75 -9.82 -21.92
N VAL A 172 5.48 -9.66 -20.64
CA VAL A 172 4.22 -9.09 -20.13
C VAL A 172 4.46 -7.68 -19.58
N SER A 173 3.71 -6.70 -20.10
CA SER A 173 3.69 -5.32 -19.59
C SER A 173 2.38 -4.97 -18.89
N PHE A 174 1.34 -5.76 -19.10
CA PHE A 174 0.03 -5.59 -18.49
C PHE A 174 -0.59 -6.95 -18.17
N SER A 175 -1.19 -7.09 -16.98
CA SER A 175 -1.79 -8.35 -16.55
C SER A 175 -3.26 -8.15 -16.18
N VAL A 176 -4.10 -9.07 -16.66
CA VAL A 176 -5.50 -9.19 -16.29
C VAL A 176 -5.71 -10.55 -15.61
N VAL A 177 -5.92 -10.51 -14.31
CA VAL A 177 -6.27 -11.71 -13.53
C VAL A 177 -7.71 -11.59 -13.06
N TYR A 178 -8.49 -12.63 -13.24
CA TYR A 178 -9.90 -12.65 -12.86
C TYR A 178 -10.25 -13.89 -12.02
N SER A 179 -11.30 -13.76 -11.26
CA SER A 179 -11.91 -14.85 -10.49
C SER A 179 -13.41 -14.82 -10.67
N LEU A 180 -14.01 -15.97 -10.88
CA LEU A 180 -15.46 -16.11 -10.99
C LEU A 180 -16.05 -16.27 -9.58
N LYS A 181 -17.11 -15.53 -9.26
CA LYS A 181 -17.89 -15.78 -8.04
C LYS A 181 -18.89 -16.89 -8.27
N LYS A 182 -19.06 -17.81 -7.30
CA LYS A 182 -20.05 -18.92 -7.39
C LYS A 182 -21.49 -18.42 -7.53
N ASP A 183 -21.76 -17.23 -6.98
CA ASP A 183 -23.12 -16.65 -6.97
C ASP A 183 -23.40 -15.77 -8.20
N GLY A 184 -22.50 -15.73 -9.18
CA GLY A 184 -22.75 -15.26 -10.55
C GLY A 184 -22.99 -13.78 -10.75
N ILE A 185 -22.53 -12.90 -9.82
CA ILE A 185 -22.46 -11.45 -10.07
C ILE A 185 -21.21 -10.89 -9.41
#